data_db20561c94a58c896e48c529a4616af3
#
_entry.id   db20561c94a58c896e48c529a4616af3
#
_cell.length_a   1.000
_cell.length_b   1.000
_cell.length_c   1.000
_cell.angle_alpha   90.00
_cell.angle_beta   90.00
_cell.angle_gamma   90.00
#
_symmetry.space_group_name_H-M   'P 1'
#
loop_
_entity.id
_entity.type
_entity.pdbx_description
1 polymer ?
#
loop_
_entity_poly.entity_id
_entity_poly.type
_entity_poly.pdbx_seq_one_letter_code
_entity_poly.pdbx_strand_id
1 'polypeptide(L)'
;IQSSKELNKWLSKICLDIYDQTPVIKNELFNKHSVSSAITTARKSYFEALVERYAFKDLGFSEDKFPPEKTIYYTLLNESGIHQKAKSGYTLSEPNEDSPIRVLWDVCNDFLSSATDERKKLTDLYTILSSVPYKLKQGVIDFWVPTFLFIRKGDFALYSQGKFKPYINQQELYLITRNPQDYELKSFELNDLRVSFFNKYREFLAHCLLYTSDAADDDACVG
;
A
#
# COMPACT_ATOMS: atom_id res chain seq x y z
N ILE A 1 -35.53 -19.22 15.23
CA ILE A 1 -35.27 -17.81 14.86
C ILE A 1 -36.63 -17.19 14.59
N GLN A 2 -37.13 -16.33 15.52
CA GLN A 2 -38.46 -15.77 15.45
C GLN A 2 -38.53 -14.39 14.74
N SER A 3 -37.37 -13.78 14.45
CA SER A 3 -37.32 -12.51 13.73
C SER A 3 -36.13 -12.38 12.82
N SER A 4 -36.24 -11.57 11.76
CA SER A 4 -35.14 -11.21 10.85
C SER A 4 -33.96 -10.55 11.61
N LYS A 5 -34.25 -9.82 12.70
CA LYS A 5 -33.26 -9.18 13.55
C LYS A 5 -32.41 -10.19 14.33
N GLU A 6 -33.04 -11.24 14.85
CA GLU A 6 -32.31 -12.34 15.53
C GLU A 6 -31.44 -13.13 14.56
N LEU A 7 -31.98 -13.42 13.35
CA LEU A 7 -31.22 -14.08 12.30
C LEU A 7 -29.96 -13.28 11.94
N ASN A 8 -30.12 -11.97 11.69
CA ASN A 8 -28.99 -11.10 11.35
C ASN A 8 -27.94 -11.03 12.47
N LYS A 9 -28.38 -10.99 13.74
CA LYS A 9 -27.48 -11.00 14.89
C LYS A 9 -26.69 -12.32 14.95
N TRP A 10 -27.36 -13.43 14.71
CA TRP A 10 -26.75 -14.77 14.73
C TRP A 10 -25.76 -14.95 13.57
N LEU A 11 -26.14 -14.54 12.34
CA LEU A 11 -25.26 -14.53 11.17
C LEU A 11 -24.05 -13.63 11.38
N SER A 12 -24.21 -12.45 11.97
CA SER A 12 -23.09 -11.55 12.29
C SER A 12 -22.10 -12.21 13.26
N LYS A 13 -22.60 -12.97 14.26
CA LYS A 13 -21.73 -13.69 15.18
C LYS A 13 -20.94 -14.78 14.46
N ILE A 14 -21.59 -15.58 13.63
CA ILE A 14 -20.90 -16.60 12.82
C ILE A 14 -19.85 -15.98 11.91
N CYS A 15 -20.17 -14.85 11.27
CA CYS A 15 -19.20 -14.15 10.44
C CYS A 15 -17.98 -13.68 11.25
N LEU A 16 -18.18 -13.17 12.46
CA LEU A 16 -17.07 -12.78 13.34
C LEU A 16 -16.23 -13.98 13.78
N ASP A 17 -16.85 -15.14 14.02
CA ASP A 17 -16.14 -16.37 14.41
C ASP A 17 -15.34 -16.97 13.21
N ILE A 18 -15.83 -16.83 11.97
CA ILE A 18 -15.15 -17.33 10.76
C ILE A 18 -14.07 -16.37 10.25
N TYR A 19 -14.30 -15.07 10.39
CA TYR A 19 -13.44 -13.99 9.88
C TYR A 19 -12.86 -13.19 11.05
N ASP A 20 -12.31 -13.88 12.03
CA ASP A 20 -11.81 -13.31 13.30
C ASP A 20 -10.62 -12.35 13.09
N GLN A 21 -9.90 -12.48 11.98
CA GLN A 21 -8.78 -11.63 11.63
C GLN A 21 -9.13 -10.53 10.59
N THR A 22 -10.42 -10.37 10.28
CA THR A 22 -10.84 -9.29 9.37
C THR A 22 -10.86 -7.96 10.15
N PRO A 23 -10.02 -6.97 9.80
CA PRO A 23 -10.04 -5.68 10.48
C PRO A 23 -11.34 -4.93 10.22
N VAL A 24 -11.87 -4.28 11.25
CA VAL A 24 -13.03 -3.41 11.11
C VAL A 24 -12.58 -2.04 10.62
N ILE A 25 -12.66 -1.82 9.32
CA ILE A 25 -12.28 -0.56 8.68
C ILE A 25 -13.54 0.26 8.37
N LYS A 26 -13.73 1.37 9.09
CA LYS A 26 -14.90 2.25 8.96
C LYS A 26 -14.66 3.30 7.87
N ASN A 27 -14.69 2.89 6.60
CA ASN A 27 -14.59 3.80 5.47
C ASN A 27 -15.53 3.35 4.35
N GLU A 28 -16.47 4.22 3.94
CA GLU A 28 -17.45 3.89 2.91
C GLU A 28 -16.84 3.63 1.54
N LEU A 29 -15.71 4.27 1.23
CA LEU A 29 -15.01 4.09 -0.06
C LEU A 29 -14.49 2.67 -0.23
N PHE A 30 -14.05 2.04 0.86
CA PHE A 30 -13.60 0.64 0.86
C PHE A 30 -14.76 -0.36 0.76
N ASN A 31 -15.96 0.07 1.13
CA ASN A 31 -17.14 -0.79 1.18
C ASN A 31 -17.96 -0.82 -0.11
N LYS A 32 -17.66 0.06 -1.07
CA LYS A 32 -18.38 0.09 -2.36
C LYS A 32 -18.09 -1.17 -3.18
N HIS A 33 -19.15 -1.74 -3.76
CA HIS A 33 -19.05 -2.95 -4.58
C HIS A 33 -18.45 -2.70 -5.98
N SER A 34 -18.47 -1.47 -6.45
CA SER A 34 -17.96 -1.08 -7.76
C SER A 34 -16.97 0.08 -7.67
N VAL A 35 -15.92 -0.01 -8.46
CA VAL A 35 -14.93 1.08 -8.59
C VAL A 35 -15.54 2.19 -9.43
N SER A 36 -15.95 3.29 -8.80
CA SER A 36 -16.38 4.49 -9.50
C SER A 36 -15.19 5.35 -9.95
N SER A 37 -15.44 6.27 -10.90
CA SER A 37 -14.45 7.28 -11.30
C SER A 37 -13.94 8.10 -10.11
N ALA A 38 -14.84 8.43 -9.16
CA ALA A 38 -14.50 9.14 -7.93
C ALA A 38 -13.49 8.35 -7.07
N ILE A 39 -13.67 7.03 -6.90
CA ILE A 39 -12.71 6.18 -6.17
C ILE A 39 -11.37 6.13 -6.89
N THR A 40 -11.38 6.03 -8.22
CA THR A 40 -10.15 6.03 -9.03
C THR A 40 -9.38 7.34 -8.87
N THR A 41 -10.08 8.48 -8.91
CA THR A 41 -9.46 9.80 -8.69
C THR A 41 -8.92 9.92 -7.27
N ALA A 42 -9.71 9.56 -6.24
CA ALA A 42 -9.27 9.59 -4.85
C ALA A 42 -8.02 8.70 -4.61
N ARG A 43 -7.95 7.55 -5.28
CA ARG A 43 -6.79 6.65 -5.20
C ARG A 43 -5.53 7.28 -5.76
N LYS A 44 -5.62 7.91 -6.94
CA LYS A 44 -4.48 8.62 -7.55
C LYS A 44 -4.00 9.77 -6.67
N SER A 45 -4.92 10.62 -6.20
CA SER A 45 -4.60 11.76 -5.33
C SER A 45 -4.02 11.30 -3.98
N TYR A 46 -4.50 10.17 -3.43
CA TYR A 46 -3.96 9.59 -2.21
C TYR A 46 -2.51 9.09 -2.42
N PHE A 47 -2.23 8.35 -3.49
CA PHE A 47 -0.87 7.86 -3.77
C PHE A 47 0.10 9.00 -4.09
N GLU A 48 -0.35 10.03 -4.80
CA GLU A 48 0.43 11.24 -5.02
C GLU A 48 0.81 11.91 -3.68
N ALA A 49 -0.18 12.14 -2.81
CA ALA A 49 0.07 12.72 -1.49
C ALA A 49 1.00 11.84 -0.63
N LEU A 50 0.82 10.52 -0.66
CA LEU A 50 1.65 9.57 0.06
C LEU A 50 3.11 9.62 -0.40
N VAL A 51 3.35 9.65 -1.70
CA VAL A 51 4.71 9.62 -2.25
C VAL A 51 5.43 10.96 -2.09
N GLU A 52 4.74 12.06 -2.38
CA GLU A 52 5.36 13.39 -2.48
C GLU A 52 5.34 14.16 -1.17
N ARG A 53 4.38 13.86 -0.28
CA ARG A 53 4.10 14.70 0.88
C ARG A 53 4.05 13.96 2.22
N TYR A 54 4.55 12.73 2.31
CA TYR A 54 4.53 11.97 3.57
C TYR A 54 5.30 12.65 4.72
N ALA A 55 6.24 13.56 4.42
CA ALA A 55 6.98 14.30 5.44
C ALA A 55 6.20 15.49 6.05
N PHE A 56 5.02 15.82 5.49
CA PHE A 56 4.17 16.91 5.96
C PHE A 56 3.00 16.39 6.81
N LYS A 57 2.55 17.22 7.76
CA LYS A 57 1.33 16.94 8.52
C LYS A 57 0.17 16.62 7.58
N ASP A 58 -0.60 15.58 7.90
CA ASP A 58 -1.78 15.14 7.14
C ASP A 58 -1.53 14.96 5.64
N LEU A 59 -0.31 14.53 5.24
CA LEU A 59 0.15 14.47 3.85
C LEU A 59 -0.06 15.79 3.08
N GLY A 60 -0.02 16.93 3.78
CA GLY A 60 -0.25 18.25 3.20
C GLY A 60 -1.69 18.52 2.74
N PHE A 61 -2.68 17.75 3.18
CA PHE A 61 -4.08 18.05 2.91
C PHE A 61 -4.54 19.27 3.72
N SER A 62 -5.36 20.14 3.10
CA SER A 62 -5.96 21.31 3.77
C SER A 62 -6.79 20.89 4.98
N GLU A 63 -6.71 21.67 6.07
CA GLU A 63 -7.50 21.42 7.29
C GLU A 63 -9.00 21.64 7.06
N ASP A 64 -9.36 22.59 6.20
CA ASP A 64 -10.76 23.01 5.96
C ASP A 64 -11.52 22.10 4.99
N LYS A 65 -10.87 21.18 4.31
CA LYS A 65 -11.48 20.32 3.30
C LYS A 65 -11.29 18.85 3.67
N PHE A 66 -12.34 18.06 3.45
CA PHE A 66 -12.34 16.62 3.67
C PHE A 66 -12.65 15.86 2.38
N PRO A 67 -11.75 15.91 1.38
CA PRO A 67 -11.92 15.15 0.17
C PRO A 67 -11.78 13.64 0.45
N PRO A 68 -12.27 12.76 -0.44
CA PRO A 68 -12.24 11.32 -0.25
C PRO A 68 -10.84 10.75 0.08
N GLU A 69 -9.80 11.23 -0.57
CA GLU A 69 -8.40 10.81 -0.33
C GLU A 69 -7.91 11.15 1.09
N LYS A 70 -8.38 12.26 1.68
CA LYS A 70 -8.07 12.61 3.07
C LYS A 70 -8.72 11.64 4.05
N THR A 71 -9.94 11.17 3.78
CA THR A 71 -10.59 10.14 4.62
C THR A 71 -9.86 8.80 4.55
N ILE A 72 -9.33 8.44 3.38
CA ILE A 72 -8.50 7.26 3.21
C ILE A 72 -7.22 7.38 4.04
N TYR A 73 -6.55 8.53 3.97
CA TYR A 73 -5.37 8.84 4.78
C TYR A 73 -5.64 8.67 6.27
N TYR A 74 -6.71 9.28 6.80
CA TYR A 74 -7.05 9.15 8.22
C TYR A 74 -7.25 7.70 8.62
N THR A 75 -8.02 6.95 7.83
CA THR A 75 -8.33 5.55 8.14
C THR A 75 -7.09 4.64 8.10
N LEU A 76 -6.22 4.79 7.10
CA LEU A 76 -5.10 3.87 6.88
C LEU A 76 -3.83 4.29 7.62
N LEU A 77 -3.54 5.58 7.73
CA LEU A 77 -2.24 6.05 8.20
C LEU A 77 -2.31 6.80 9.52
N ASN A 78 -3.30 7.68 9.71
CA ASN A 78 -3.37 8.51 10.90
C ASN A 78 -3.90 7.72 12.10
N GLU A 79 -5.11 7.13 12.00
CA GLU A 79 -5.75 6.36 13.09
C GLU A 79 -4.94 5.12 13.46
N SER A 80 -4.21 4.54 12.52
CA SER A 80 -3.36 3.38 12.75
C SER A 80 -2.03 3.71 13.45
N GLY A 81 -1.66 4.99 13.51
CA GLY A 81 -0.36 5.43 14.01
C GLY A 81 0.80 5.20 13.04
N ILE A 82 0.53 4.84 11.78
CA ILE A 82 1.58 4.66 10.76
C ILE A 82 2.24 6.01 10.43
N HIS A 83 1.44 7.07 10.28
CA HIS A 83 1.96 8.41 10.00
C HIS A 83 2.12 9.18 11.31
N GLN A 84 3.37 9.38 11.73
CA GLN A 84 3.72 9.93 13.04
C GLN A 84 4.60 11.16 12.91
N LYS A 85 4.50 12.03 13.92
CA LYS A 85 5.40 13.19 14.07
C LYS A 85 6.80 12.70 14.44
N ALA A 86 7.79 13.11 13.66
CA ALA A 86 9.21 12.86 13.91
C ALA A 86 9.90 14.12 14.47
N LYS A 87 11.21 14.03 14.75
CA LYS A 87 12.00 15.18 15.21
C LYS A 87 11.99 16.34 14.19
N SER A 88 11.93 15.99 12.90
CA SER A 88 11.81 16.95 11.80
C SER A 88 10.71 16.48 10.86
N GLY A 89 9.53 17.13 10.89
CA GLY A 89 8.40 16.78 10.05
C GLY A 89 7.63 15.54 10.52
N TYR A 90 7.26 14.69 9.57
CA TYR A 90 6.52 13.46 9.76
C TYR A 90 7.23 12.27 9.10
N THR A 91 6.94 11.08 9.59
CA THR A 91 7.51 9.82 9.07
C THR A 91 6.46 8.72 9.02
N LEU A 92 6.74 7.73 8.20
CA LEU A 92 5.94 6.51 8.12
C LEU A 92 6.64 5.40 8.91
N SER A 93 5.91 4.71 9.78
CA SER A 93 6.39 3.62 10.62
C SER A 93 5.40 2.45 10.60
N GLU A 94 5.64 1.42 11.38
CA GLU A 94 4.66 0.37 11.60
C GLU A 94 3.46 0.88 12.42
N PRO A 95 2.27 0.25 12.27
CA PRO A 95 1.09 0.63 13.02
C PRO A 95 1.23 0.33 14.52
N ASN A 96 0.47 1.07 15.33
CA ASN A 96 0.35 0.77 16.76
C ASN A 96 -0.17 -0.65 17.00
N GLU A 97 0.23 -1.26 18.12
CA GLU A 97 -0.17 -2.62 18.50
C GLU A 97 -1.69 -2.80 18.57
N ASP A 98 -2.41 -1.78 19.05
CA ASP A 98 -3.88 -1.80 19.20
C ASP A 98 -4.62 -1.47 17.90
N SER A 99 -3.91 -1.19 16.82
CA SER A 99 -4.53 -0.79 15.55
C SER A 99 -5.20 -1.97 14.86
N PRO A 100 -6.45 -1.81 14.36
CA PRO A 100 -7.09 -2.84 13.54
C PRO A 100 -6.28 -3.23 12.29
N ILE A 101 -5.40 -2.33 11.82
CA ILE A 101 -4.54 -2.57 10.65
C ILE A 101 -3.30 -3.39 11.02
N ARG A 102 -2.99 -3.59 12.30
CA ARG A 102 -1.83 -4.39 12.74
C ARG A 102 -1.84 -5.80 12.13
N VAL A 103 -2.98 -6.45 12.11
CA VAL A 103 -3.14 -7.78 11.48
C VAL A 103 -2.75 -7.76 10.01
N LEU A 104 -3.13 -6.71 9.25
CA LEU A 104 -2.76 -6.58 7.84
C LEU A 104 -1.27 -6.29 7.65
N TRP A 105 -0.69 -5.54 8.57
CA TRP A 105 0.74 -5.26 8.57
C TRP A 105 1.54 -6.54 8.77
N ASP A 106 1.16 -7.35 9.74
CA ASP A 106 1.86 -8.58 10.10
C ASP A 106 1.79 -9.60 8.96
N VAL A 107 0.61 -9.84 8.37
CA VAL A 107 0.48 -10.76 7.24
C VAL A 107 1.27 -10.30 6.00
N CYS A 108 1.36 -8.99 5.76
CA CYS A 108 2.18 -8.46 4.68
C CYS A 108 3.69 -8.61 4.98
N ASN A 109 4.11 -8.46 6.24
CA ASN A 109 5.50 -8.73 6.65
C ASN A 109 5.86 -10.21 6.51
N ASP A 110 4.97 -11.12 6.91
CA ASP A 110 5.16 -12.57 6.73
C ASP A 110 5.31 -12.91 5.24
N PHE A 111 4.50 -12.27 4.40
CA PHE A 111 4.63 -12.43 2.95
C PHE A 111 5.98 -11.92 2.43
N LEU A 112 6.45 -10.73 2.87
CA LEU A 112 7.79 -10.24 2.54
C LEU A 112 8.87 -11.21 3.00
N SER A 113 8.79 -11.69 4.22
CA SER A 113 9.76 -12.67 4.77
C SER A 113 9.80 -13.95 3.95
N SER A 114 8.66 -14.42 3.45
CA SER A 114 8.59 -15.60 2.58
C SER A 114 9.22 -15.40 1.20
N ALA A 115 9.47 -14.15 0.80
CA ALA A 115 10.07 -13.78 -0.49
C ALA A 115 11.60 -13.62 -0.44
N THR A 116 12.26 -14.07 0.63
CA THR A 116 13.71 -13.92 0.83
C THR A 116 14.52 -14.84 -0.08
N ASP A 117 14.08 -16.09 -0.27
CA ASP A 117 14.84 -17.08 -1.07
C ASP A 117 14.51 -16.95 -2.57
N GLU A 118 13.26 -16.71 -2.90
CA GLU A 118 12.78 -16.63 -4.27
C GLU A 118 11.81 -15.46 -4.46
N ARG A 119 11.61 -15.05 -5.72
CA ARG A 119 10.60 -14.03 -6.03
C ARG A 119 9.20 -14.58 -5.77
N LYS A 120 8.35 -13.77 -5.15
CA LYS A 120 6.93 -14.05 -4.96
C LYS A 120 6.08 -13.12 -5.81
N LYS A 121 5.02 -13.68 -6.41
CA LYS A 121 4.05 -12.89 -7.18
C LYS A 121 3.19 -12.06 -6.24
N LEU A 122 2.93 -10.83 -6.61
CA LEU A 122 2.08 -9.96 -5.81
C LEU A 122 0.63 -10.45 -5.74
N THR A 123 0.17 -11.19 -6.75
CA THR A 123 -1.13 -11.87 -6.74
C THR A 123 -1.31 -12.86 -5.60
N ASP A 124 -0.23 -13.45 -5.10
CA ASP A 124 -0.30 -14.38 -3.98
C ASP A 124 -0.67 -13.64 -2.69
N LEU A 125 -0.10 -12.43 -2.46
CA LEU A 125 -0.51 -11.57 -1.35
C LEU A 125 -1.98 -11.13 -1.47
N TYR A 126 -2.42 -10.75 -2.68
CA TYR A 126 -3.83 -10.41 -2.93
C TYR A 126 -4.75 -11.59 -2.61
N THR A 127 -4.35 -12.81 -2.98
CA THR A 127 -5.10 -14.05 -2.69
C THR A 127 -5.17 -14.31 -1.19
N ILE A 128 -4.06 -14.20 -0.46
CA ILE A 128 -4.02 -14.33 1.00
C ILE A 128 -5.00 -13.35 1.65
N LEU A 129 -4.92 -12.07 1.32
CA LEU A 129 -5.74 -11.03 1.93
C LEU A 129 -7.24 -11.15 1.57
N SER A 130 -7.57 -11.68 0.39
CA SER A 130 -8.96 -11.90 -0.03
C SER A 130 -9.57 -13.21 0.47
N SER A 131 -8.76 -14.09 1.03
CA SER A 131 -9.17 -15.40 1.55
C SER A 131 -9.41 -15.39 3.07
N VAL A 132 -9.98 -16.45 3.61
CA VAL A 132 -10.08 -16.68 5.06
C VAL A 132 -8.67 -16.78 5.64
N PRO A 133 -8.41 -16.19 6.81
CA PRO A 133 -9.33 -15.56 7.76
C PRO A 133 -9.58 -14.06 7.53
N TYR A 134 -8.85 -13.40 6.63
CA TYR A 134 -8.90 -11.94 6.45
C TYR A 134 -10.13 -11.48 5.66
N LYS A 135 -10.43 -12.13 4.55
CA LYS A 135 -11.57 -11.87 3.64
C LYS A 135 -11.77 -10.39 3.30
N LEU A 136 -10.67 -9.68 3.04
CA LEU A 136 -10.73 -8.26 2.70
C LEU A 136 -11.47 -8.03 1.39
N LYS A 137 -12.19 -6.92 1.34
CA LYS A 137 -12.75 -6.40 0.08
C LYS A 137 -11.64 -5.88 -0.81
N GLN A 138 -11.80 -6.05 -2.13
CA GLN A 138 -10.83 -5.57 -3.12
C GLN A 138 -10.48 -4.10 -2.94
N GLY A 139 -11.48 -3.25 -2.58
CA GLY A 139 -11.24 -1.83 -2.31
C GLY A 139 -10.22 -1.57 -1.20
N VAL A 140 -10.22 -2.37 -0.14
CA VAL A 140 -9.22 -2.27 0.94
C VAL A 140 -7.85 -2.71 0.43
N ILE A 141 -7.78 -3.87 -0.24
CA ILE A 141 -6.52 -4.42 -0.76
C ILE A 141 -5.85 -3.45 -1.72
N ASP A 142 -6.62 -2.82 -2.60
CA ASP A 142 -6.15 -1.86 -3.60
C ASP A 142 -5.54 -0.59 -3.00
N PHE A 143 -5.93 -0.19 -1.80
CA PHE A 143 -5.29 0.92 -1.09
C PHE A 143 -4.18 0.44 -0.18
N TRP A 144 -4.40 -0.67 0.54
CA TRP A 144 -3.49 -1.13 1.56
C TRP A 144 -2.19 -1.69 0.99
N VAL A 145 -2.25 -2.61 0.03
CA VAL A 145 -1.04 -3.27 -0.49
C VAL A 145 -0.05 -2.26 -1.08
N PRO A 146 -0.42 -1.32 -1.97
CA PRO A 146 0.51 -0.31 -2.45
C PRO A 146 1.05 0.60 -1.34
N THR A 147 0.21 0.95 -0.35
CA THR A 147 0.63 1.74 0.82
C THR A 147 1.70 1.02 1.62
N PHE A 148 1.48 -0.25 1.96
CA PHE A 148 2.44 -1.09 2.67
C PHE A 148 3.76 -1.20 1.89
N LEU A 149 3.69 -1.47 0.59
CA LEU A 149 4.88 -1.56 -0.27
C LEU A 149 5.66 -0.24 -0.31
N PHE A 150 4.98 0.89 -0.34
CA PHE A 150 5.66 2.19 -0.29
C PHE A 150 6.38 2.41 1.04
N ILE A 151 5.74 2.05 2.16
CA ILE A 151 6.35 2.19 3.50
C ILE A 151 7.59 1.30 3.61
N ARG A 152 7.51 0.06 3.12
CA ARG A 152 8.57 -0.95 3.18
C ARG A 152 9.49 -0.97 1.96
N LYS A 153 9.47 0.08 1.12
CA LYS A 153 10.22 0.14 -0.15
C LYS A 153 11.73 -0.07 -0.04
N GLY A 154 12.29 0.06 1.17
CA GLY A 154 13.69 -0.19 1.46
C GLY A 154 14.07 -1.66 1.63
N ASP A 155 13.10 -2.54 1.86
CA ASP A 155 13.31 -3.89 2.36
C ASP A 155 13.18 -4.97 1.27
N PHE A 156 12.83 -4.60 0.05
CA PHE A 156 12.64 -5.52 -1.07
C PHE A 156 12.97 -4.89 -2.43
N ALA A 157 13.21 -5.74 -3.42
CA ALA A 157 13.27 -5.39 -4.83
C ALA A 157 11.92 -5.68 -5.50
N LEU A 158 11.36 -4.68 -6.17
CA LEU A 158 10.16 -4.81 -6.99
C LEU A 158 10.54 -5.13 -8.43
N TYR A 159 9.83 -6.06 -9.05
CA TYR A 159 9.96 -6.40 -10.46
C TYR A 159 8.61 -6.26 -11.13
N SER A 160 8.59 -5.74 -12.37
CA SER A 160 7.41 -5.72 -13.23
C SER A 160 7.77 -6.37 -14.54
N GLN A 161 7.01 -7.41 -14.93
CA GLN A 161 7.28 -8.21 -16.13
C GLN A 161 8.74 -8.70 -16.22
N GLY A 162 9.28 -9.15 -15.08
CA GLY A 162 10.64 -9.62 -14.95
C GLY A 162 11.73 -8.56 -14.86
N LYS A 163 11.41 -7.27 -15.10
CA LYS A 163 12.34 -6.15 -15.04
C LYS A 163 12.35 -5.50 -13.65
N PHE A 164 13.53 -5.25 -13.10
CA PHE A 164 13.69 -4.55 -11.83
C PHE A 164 13.14 -3.11 -11.91
N LYS A 165 12.38 -2.71 -10.90
CA LYS A 165 11.84 -1.36 -10.70
C LYS A 165 12.57 -0.67 -9.55
N PRO A 166 13.56 0.17 -9.81
CA PRO A 166 14.32 0.82 -8.75
C PRO A 166 13.52 1.90 -8.03
N TYR A 167 12.43 2.37 -8.64
CA TYR A 167 11.67 3.51 -8.19
C TYR A 167 10.18 3.14 -8.02
N ILE A 168 9.62 3.46 -6.86
CA ILE A 168 8.18 3.30 -6.58
C ILE A 168 7.57 4.69 -6.43
N ASN A 169 7.03 5.20 -7.53
CA ASN A 169 6.31 6.48 -7.57
C ASN A 169 4.79 6.26 -7.50
N GLN A 170 4.02 7.36 -7.50
CA GLN A 170 2.56 7.31 -7.45
C GLN A 170 1.94 6.54 -8.64
N GLN A 171 2.55 6.63 -9.81
CA GLN A 171 2.08 5.90 -11.00
C GLN A 171 2.31 4.39 -10.84
N GLU A 172 3.47 3.98 -10.31
CA GLU A 172 3.76 2.57 -10.05
C GLU A 172 2.79 1.99 -9.02
N LEU A 173 2.51 2.72 -7.93
CA LEU A 173 1.51 2.32 -6.92
C LEU A 173 0.11 2.14 -7.54
N TYR A 174 -0.28 3.02 -8.45
CA TYR A 174 -1.54 2.90 -9.17
C TYR A 174 -1.55 1.68 -10.12
N LEU A 175 -0.48 1.42 -10.85
CA LEU A 175 -0.37 0.27 -11.76
C LEU A 175 -0.40 -1.06 -11.01
N ILE A 176 0.19 -1.15 -9.83
CA ILE A 176 0.09 -2.32 -8.95
C ILE A 176 -1.38 -2.69 -8.68
N THR A 177 -2.25 -1.71 -8.47
CA THR A 177 -3.68 -1.99 -8.22
C THR A 177 -4.43 -2.46 -9.47
N ARG A 178 -3.94 -2.12 -10.65
CA ARG A 178 -4.58 -2.48 -11.92
C ARG A 178 -4.13 -3.83 -12.45
N ASN A 179 -2.85 -4.12 -12.30
CA ASN A 179 -2.21 -5.27 -12.90
C ASN A 179 -1.29 -5.98 -11.89
N PRO A 180 -1.78 -6.43 -10.71
CA PRO A 180 -0.94 -7.07 -9.70
C PRO A 180 -0.22 -8.33 -10.22
N GLN A 181 -0.76 -8.96 -11.26
CA GLN A 181 -0.16 -10.15 -11.92
C GLN A 181 1.16 -9.86 -12.62
N ASP A 182 1.44 -8.59 -12.95
CA ASP A 182 2.67 -8.19 -13.63
C ASP A 182 3.82 -7.96 -12.65
N TYR A 183 3.54 -8.05 -11.34
CA TYR A 183 4.50 -7.69 -10.29
C TYR A 183 4.94 -8.88 -9.47
N GLU A 184 6.25 -8.89 -9.19
CA GLU A 184 6.91 -9.81 -8.30
C GLU A 184 7.80 -9.00 -7.33
N LEU A 185 8.01 -9.53 -6.14
CA LEU A 185 8.95 -8.94 -5.20
C LEU A 185 9.93 -9.99 -4.66
N LYS A 186 11.11 -9.54 -4.31
CA LYS A 186 12.12 -10.31 -3.59
C LYS A 186 12.59 -9.50 -2.40
N SER A 187 12.39 -10.04 -1.22
CA SER A 187 12.84 -9.45 0.03
C SER A 187 14.34 -9.69 0.25
N PHE A 188 14.93 -8.94 1.15
CA PHE A 188 16.32 -9.10 1.55
C PHE A 188 16.38 -9.61 2.98
N GLU A 189 17.29 -10.55 3.27
CA GLU A 189 17.67 -10.80 4.64
C GLU A 189 18.23 -9.52 5.24
N LEU A 190 17.72 -9.15 6.41
CA LEU A 190 18.11 -7.98 7.19
C LEU A 190 19.58 -8.09 7.66
N ASN A 191 20.51 -8.07 6.71
CA ASN A 191 21.91 -7.81 6.95
C ASN A 191 22.12 -6.33 6.60
N ASP A 192 22.22 -5.45 7.60
CA ASP A 192 22.26 -3.98 7.47
C ASP A 192 23.17 -3.47 6.35
N LEU A 193 24.27 -4.14 6.10
CA LEU A 193 25.22 -3.81 5.04
C LEU A 193 24.66 -4.07 3.63
N ARG A 194 23.91 -5.17 3.43
CA ARG A 194 23.34 -5.53 2.12
C ARG A 194 22.16 -4.63 1.77
N VAL A 195 21.31 -4.33 2.76
CA VAL A 195 20.18 -3.40 2.61
C VAL A 195 20.69 -1.99 2.28
N SER A 196 21.69 -1.51 3.01
CA SER A 196 22.30 -0.20 2.75
C SER A 196 22.93 -0.11 1.36
N PHE A 197 23.65 -1.14 0.93
CA PHE A 197 24.24 -1.20 -0.41
C PHE A 197 23.18 -1.23 -1.50
N PHE A 198 22.12 -2.02 -1.33
CA PHE A 198 21.02 -2.10 -2.28
C PHE A 198 20.26 -0.78 -2.41
N ASN A 199 20.02 -0.10 -1.30
CA ASN A 199 19.34 1.20 -1.32
C ASN A 199 20.19 2.26 -2.03
N LYS A 200 21.50 2.29 -1.82
CA LYS A 200 22.43 3.16 -2.58
C LYS A 200 22.43 2.83 -4.08
N TYR A 201 22.42 1.55 -4.43
CA TYR A 201 22.35 1.12 -5.82
C TYR A 201 21.03 1.52 -6.48
N ARG A 202 19.92 1.42 -5.76
CA ARG A 202 18.59 1.89 -6.19
C ARG A 202 18.58 3.40 -6.46
N GLU A 203 19.15 4.19 -5.55
CA GLU A 203 19.27 5.65 -5.72
C GLU A 203 20.10 6.00 -6.94
N PHE A 204 21.22 5.32 -7.14
CA PHE A 204 22.06 5.51 -8.32
C PHE A 204 21.31 5.21 -9.62
N LEU A 205 20.60 4.08 -9.70
CA LEU A 205 19.81 3.72 -10.88
C LEU A 205 18.66 4.70 -11.13
N ALA A 206 18.01 5.20 -10.08
CA ALA A 206 16.96 6.20 -10.21
C ALA A 206 17.51 7.51 -10.84
N HIS A 207 18.69 7.96 -10.43
CA HIS A 207 19.38 9.10 -11.04
C HIS A 207 19.72 8.84 -12.50
N CYS A 208 20.26 7.67 -12.85
CA CYS A 208 20.59 7.33 -14.24
C CYS A 208 19.35 7.33 -15.15
N LEU A 209 18.20 6.83 -14.67
CA LEU A 209 16.97 6.79 -15.46
C LEU A 209 16.35 8.18 -15.70
N LEU A 210 16.51 9.11 -14.76
CA LEU A 210 16.08 10.50 -14.96
C LEU A 210 16.89 11.19 -16.05
N TYR A 211 18.21 10.98 -16.07
CA TYR A 211 19.08 11.55 -17.11
C TYR A 211 18.79 11.02 -18.53
N THR A 212 18.37 9.76 -18.65
CA THR A 212 18.06 9.18 -19.98
C THR A 212 16.70 9.63 -20.51
N SER A 213 15.75 10.03 -19.67
CA SER A 213 14.47 10.59 -20.11
C SER A 213 14.61 12.04 -20.59
N ASP A 214 15.44 12.84 -19.93
CA ASP A 214 15.69 14.24 -20.35
C ASP A 214 16.50 14.31 -21.66
N ALA A 215 17.41 13.35 -21.90
CA ALA A 215 18.17 13.30 -23.15
C ALA A 215 17.32 12.87 -24.38
N ALA A 216 16.21 12.17 -24.17
CA ALA A 216 15.30 11.76 -25.24
C ALA A 216 14.38 12.91 -25.70
N ASP A 217 14.14 13.91 -24.86
CA ASP A 217 13.33 15.10 -25.21
C ASP A 217 14.14 16.18 -25.93
N ASP A 218 15.47 16.21 -25.75
CA ASP A 218 16.34 17.19 -26.44
C ASP A 218 16.62 16.83 -27.93
N ASP A 219 16.51 15.56 -28.31
CA ASP A 219 16.71 15.14 -29.73
C ASP A 219 15.48 15.43 -30.62
N ALA A 220 14.34 15.85 -30.05
CA ALA A 220 13.15 16.20 -30.83
C ALA A 220 13.09 17.66 -31.33
N CYS A 221 14.10 18.49 -31.03
CA CYS A 221 14.14 19.91 -31.40
C CYS A 221 15.13 20.27 -32.51
N VAL A 222 15.71 19.28 -33.24
CA VAL A 222 16.57 19.55 -34.39
C VAL A 222 16.03 18.82 -35.62
N GLY A 223 15.10 19.48 -36.29
CA GLY A 223 14.54 19.02 -37.56
C GLY A 223 13.70 20.13 -38.21
#